data_fb2e5a06484916ec78080b345d5fa065
#
_entry.id   fb2e5a06484916ec78080b345d5fa065
#
_cell.length_a   1.000
_cell.length_b   1.000
_cell.length_c   1.000
_cell.angle_alpha   90.00
_cell.angle_beta   90.00
_cell.angle_gamma   90.00
#
_symmetry.space_group_name_H-M   'P 1'
#
loop_
_entity.id
_entity.type
_entity.pdbx_description
1 polymer ?
#
loop_
_entity_poly.entity_id
_entity_poly.type
_entity_poly.pdbx_seq_one_letter_code
_entity_poly.pdbx_strand_id
1 'polypeptide(L)'
;MANLRKIARYIGHYGVRSALGLIREKLLVDPKRFSPDKKREMPSFRQGYKRAELPMLLPEDKEYTPLTVMYLIHYFYPTKRGGTERFTLNLALEQKAMGNTPIVLVLDANEPADIYTDSFGDNILYRYYTHEGIECIAFRHKKAPLGLYYKDINLEDKDMKEFAAFITKKHGVDVVHATYPQPFSSFLIACGEIGIPYIATCTDFCVMCHYSTMVDNNGDFCCSTEGGERCRKVCATYGCRDFAERRRRAIRVLSGAELVTVPSEFVANMMGSEYPEVAFVPVAHGISTAFSYRERAGRVKKFVYAGTLSALKGVHLLIDAFNTLEGDGISLEIYGDGDENYVSRLKSMAGDRVKLMGAVSGDRMPEIYAGADCVIVPSMWYETYNFVLREAIMTGALGLASDIGAMPEAVDEGENGYLFAPSDRASLEAAMKRAQDFNFQDYKPRSFPSLRDEARVYFAAYRRACRK
;
A
#
# COMPACT_ATOMS: atom_id res chain seq x y z
N MET A 1 30.42 -6.56 4.68
CA MET A 1 30.91 -6.21 3.32
C MET A 1 29.81 -5.79 2.34
N ALA A 2 28.64 -6.43 2.33
CA ALA A 2 27.52 -6.06 1.43
C ALA A 2 27.01 -4.61 1.63
N ASN A 3 26.92 -4.14 2.88
CA ASN A 3 26.49 -2.78 3.20
C ASN A 3 27.49 -1.70 2.74
N LEU A 4 28.80 -1.96 2.80
CA LEU A 4 29.82 -1.02 2.34
C LEU A 4 29.82 -0.86 0.81
N ARG A 5 29.56 -1.95 0.07
CA ARG A 5 29.40 -1.90 -1.40
C ARG A 5 28.14 -1.14 -1.81
N LYS A 6 27.06 -1.30 -1.06
CA LYS A 6 25.83 -0.51 -1.25
C LYS A 6 26.06 0.97 -1.01
N ILE A 7 26.76 1.33 0.08
CA ILE A 7 27.11 2.71 0.42
C ILE A 7 28.05 3.31 -0.63
N ALA A 8 29.08 2.59 -1.07
CA ALA A 8 30.00 3.05 -2.09
C ALA A 8 29.32 3.28 -3.45
N ARG A 9 28.42 2.40 -3.85
CA ARG A 9 27.56 2.55 -5.02
C ARG A 9 26.65 3.77 -4.91
N TYR A 10 26.13 4.03 -3.74
CA TYR A 10 25.27 5.16 -3.43
C TYR A 10 26.05 6.49 -3.46
N ILE A 11 27.26 6.52 -2.91
CA ILE A 11 28.15 7.68 -2.96
C ILE A 11 28.54 8.01 -4.41
N GLY A 12 28.87 6.99 -5.21
CA GLY A 12 29.21 7.16 -6.62
C GLY A 12 28.06 7.71 -7.47
N HIS A 13 26.82 7.40 -7.11
CA HIS A 13 25.64 7.84 -7.88
C HIS A 13 25.06 9.18 -7.43
N TYR A 14 25.10 9.50 -6.15
CA TYR A 14 24.34 10.61 -5.55
C TYR A 14 25.20 11.60 -4.75
N GLY A 15 26.51 11.35 -4.68
CA GLY A 15 27.44 12.16 -3.91
C GLY A 15 27.42 11.90 -2.42
N VAL A 16 28.51 12.31 -1.75
CA VAL A 16 28.76 12.06 -0.33
C VAL A 16 27.68 12.63 0.60
N ARG A 17 27.15 13.82 0.30
CA ARG A 17 26.13 14.50 1.12
C ARG A 17 24.81 13.71 1.20
N SER A 18 24.36 13.16 0.08
CA SER A 18 23.13 12.38 0.00
C SER A 18 23.29 11.01 0.65
N ALA A 19 24.47 10.39 0.49
CA ALA A 19 24.81 9.13 1.14
C ALA A 19 24.89 9.27 2.67
N LEU A 20 25.49 10.34 3.17
CA LEU A 20 25.54 10.65 4.60
C LEU A 20 24.14 10.91 5.18
N GLY A 21 23.25 11.56 4.41
CA GLY A 21 21.84 11.75 4.76
C GLY A 21 21.12 10.42 5.00
N LEU A 22 21.28 9.48 4.09
CA LEU A 22 20.67 8.14 4.16
C LEU A 22 21.26 7.28 5.29
N ILE A 23 22.57 7.34 5.47
CA ILE A 23 23.27 6.65 6.57
C ILE A 23 22.76 7.19 7.91
N ARG A 24 22.66 8.50 8.03
CA ARG A 24 22.15 9.16 9.24
C ARG A 24 20.67 8.82 9.47
N GLU A 25 19.84 8.76 8.43
CA GLU A 25 18.44 8.34 8.52
C GLU A 25 18.31 6.88 8.97
N LYS A 26 19.11 5.97 8.41
CA LYS A 26 19.15 4.55 8.83
C LYS A 26 19.72 4.34 10.22
N LEU A 27 20.67 5.17 10.66
CA LEU A 27 21.24 5.13 12.00
C LEU A 27 20.34 5.79 13.06
N LEU A 28 19.51 6.77 12.66
CA LEU A 28 18.56 7.46 13.54
C LEU A 28 17.22 6.72 13.66
N VAL A 29 16.92 5.78 12.76
CA VAL A 29 15.80 4.86 12.96
C VAL A 29 16.26 3.83 13.99
N ASP A 30 15.93 4.06 15.26
CA ASP A 30 16.19 3.10 16.32
C ASP A 30 15.63 1.72 15.94
N PRO A 31 16.47 0.66 15.86
CA PRO A 31 15.97 -0.70 15.64
C PRO A 31 14.95 -1.15 16.69
N LYS A 32 14.98 -0.52 17.88
CA LYS A 32 14.00 -0.73 18.95
C LYS A 32 12.66 -0.03 18.71
N ARG A 33 12.54 0.81 17.68
CA ARG A 33 11.29 1.49 17.30
C ARG A 33 10.12 0.53 17.18
N PHE A 34 10.38 -0.68 16.71
CA PHE A 34 9.41 -1.75 16.55
C PHE A 34 9.64 -2.90 17.54
N SER A 35 10.08 -2.58 18.77
CA SER A 35 10.22 -3.61 19.80
C SER A 35 8.92 -4.41 19.94
N PRO A 36 8.99 -5.75 19.87
CA PRO A 36 7.82 -6.61 20.01
C PRO A 36 7.18 -6.49 21.40
N ASP A 37 7.97 -6.11 22.40
CA ASP A 37 7.51 -6.03 23.79
C ASP A 37 6.82 -4.71 24.13
N LYS A 38 6.80 -3.75 23.19
CA LYS A 38 6.15 -2.46 23.41
C LYS A 38 4.64 -2.59 23.20
N LYS A 39 3.87 -2.60 24.28
CA LYS A 39 2.43 -2.40 24.22
C LYS A 39 2.14 -1.00 23.67
N ARG A 40 1.30 -0.94 22.64
CA ARG A 40 0.90 0.30 21.98
C ARG A 40 -0.55 0.57 22.25
N GLU A 41 -0.84 1.74 22.79
CA GLU A 41 -2.21 2.21 22.92
C GLU A 41 -2.70 2.71 21.56
N MET A 42 -3.93 2.33 21.20
CA MET A 42 -4.60 2.85 20.02
C MET A 42 -5.10 4.25 20.30
N PRO A 43 -4.58 5.28 19.62
CA PRO A 43 -5.10 6.63 19.81
C PRO A 43 -6.50 6.73 19.22
N SER A 44 -7.36 7.45 19.91
CA SER A 44 -8.65 7.86 19.35
C SER A 44 -8.45 8.99 18.35
N PHE A 45 -9.15 8.94 17.22
CA PHE A 45 -9.23 10.04 16.27
C PHE A 45 -10.70 10.40 16.01
N ARG A 46 -10.91 11.63 15.57
CA ARG A 46 -12.26 12.11 15.27
C ARG A 46 -12.84 11.25 14.14
N GLN A 47 -13.99 10.66 14.41
CA GLN A 47 -14.75 9.96 13.39
C GLN A 47 -15.58 10.95 12.56
N GLY A 48 -15.76 10.61 11.30
CA GLY A 48 -16.50 11.41 10.35
C GLY A 48 -15.58 12.24 9.44
N TYR A 49 -15.95 12.31 8.20
CA TYR A 49 -15.22 13.01 7.13
C TYR A 49 -16.21 13.59 6.11
N LYS A 50 -15.76 14.55 5.32
CA LYS A 50 -16.53 15.06 4.20
C LYS A 50 -16.55 13.99 3.11
N ARG A 51 -17.73 13.41 2.86
CA ARG A 51 -17.92 12.37 1.84
C ARG A 51 -18.29 13.01 0.50
N ALA A 52 -17.61 12.62 -0.57
CA ALA A 52 -18.07 12.86 -1.92
C ALA A 52 -18.95 11.71 -2.39
N GLU A 53 -19.79 11.99 -3.37
CA GLU A 53 -20.61 10.96 -4.00
C GLU A 53 -19.79 10.13 -4.99
N LEU A 54 -20.00 8.83 -4.96
CA LEU A 54 -19.51 7.95 -6.01
C LEU A 54 -20.14 8.32 -7.34
N PRO A 55 -19.41 8.29 -8.45
CA PRO A 55 -20.01 8.44 -9.76
C PRO A 55 -21.02 7.30 -10.00
N MET A 56 -22.15 7.65 -10.63
CA MET A 56 -23.12 6.64 -11.04
C MET A 56 -22.47 5.68 -12.04
N LEU A 57 -22.60 4.39 -11.79
CA LEU A 57 -22.08 3.36 -12.69
C LEU A 57 -22.75 3.47 -14.05
N LEU A 58 -21.96 3.34 -15.10
CA LEU A 58 -22.43 3.40 -16.48
C LEU A 58 -22.88 2.02 -16.96
N PRO A 59 -23.88 1.94 -17.87
CA PRO A 59 -24.30 0.68 -18.48
C PRO A 59 -23.14 -0.04 -19.19
N GLU A 60 -23.08 -1.36 -19.05
CA GLU A 60 -22.01 -2.17 -19.67
C GLU A 60 -22.25 -2.44 -21.16
N ASP A 61 -23.49 -2.45 -21.58
CA ASP A 61 -23.94 -2.74 -22.95
C ASP A 61 -23.80 -1.54 -23.90
N LYS A 62 -23.36 -0.40 -23.40
CA LYS A 62 -23.14 0.81 -24.17
C LYS A 62 -21.67 0.95 -24.60
N GLU A 63 -21.47 1.25 -25.88
CA GLU A 63 -20.15 1.65 -26.38
C GLU A 63 -19.78 3.07 -25.93
N TYR A 64 -18.51 3.21 -25.54
CA TYR A 64 -17.94 4.49 -25.11
C TYR A 64 -16.65 4.77 -25.88
N THR A 65 -16.43 6.03 -26.23
CA THR A 65 -15.16 6.45 -26.84
C THR A 65 -13.99 6.10 -25.91
N PRO A 66 -12.96 5.39 -26.36
CA PRO A 66 -11.78 5.10 -25.53
C PRO A 66 -11.17 6.36 -24.91
N LEU A 67 -10.71 6.25 -23.67
CA LEU A 67 -9.92 7.28 -22.99
C LEU A 67 -8.50 6.78 -22.80
N THR A 68 -7.52 7.65 -22.97
CA THR A 68 -6.14 7.41 -22.56
C THR A 68 -5.98 7.81 -21.10
N VAL A 69 -5.77 6.81 -20.23
CA VAL A 69 -5.65 6.98 -18.77
C VAL A 69 -4.19 6.79 -18.36
N MET A 70 -3.57 7.83 -17.81
CA MET A 70 -2.19 7.73 -17.32
C MET A 70 -2.17 7.54 -15.80
N TYR A 71 -1.69 6.38 -15.36
CA TYR A 71 -1.51 6.05 -13.95
C TYR A 71 -0.17 6.55 -13.45
N LEU A 72 -0.14 7.26 -12.31
CA LEU A 72 1.09 7.71 -11.67
C LEU A 72 1.37 6.89 -10.44
N ILE A 73 2.52 6.24 -10.43
CA ILE A 73 2.95 5.39 -9.32
C ILE A 73 4.46 5.53 -9.06
N HIS A 74 4.84 5.37 -7.79
CA HIS A 74 6.23 5.14 -7.42
C HIS A 74 6.50 3.65 -7.48
N TYR A 75 7.60 3.23 -8.07
CA TYR A 75 7.90 1.82 -8.31
C TYR A 75 6.75 1.04 -8.99
N PHE A 76 7.10 0.06 -9.78
CA PHE A 76 6.15 -0.79 -10.46
C PHE A 76 6.79 -2.14 -10.86
N TYR A 77 5.99 -3.02 -11.42
CA TYR A 77 6.48 -4.26 -12.01
C TYR A 77 7.51 -4.01 -13.13
N PRO A 78 8.44 -4.95 -13.34
CA PRO A 78 8.67 -6.19 -12.59
C PRO A 78 9.50 -6.00 -11.31
N THR A 79 10.06 -4.80 -11.06
CA THR A 79 11.06 -4.53 -10.03
C THR A 79 10.50 -4.51 -8.62
N LYS A 80 9.24 -4.12 -8.46
CA LYS A 80 8.56 -4.04 -7.17
C LYS A 80 7.16 -4.64 -7.25
N ARG A 81 6.78 -5.35 -6.18
CA ARG A 81 5.47 -6.01 -6.03
C ARG A 81 4.94 -5.72 -4.63
N GLY A 82 3.94 -4.85 -4.53
CA GLY A 82 3.25 -4.49 -3.30
C GLY A 82 1.77 -4.31 -3.54
N GLY A 83 1.03 -3.85 -2.52
CA GLY A 83 -0.41 -3.65 -2.62
C GLY A 83 -0.78 -2.56 -3.61
N THR A 84 -0.07 -1.43 -3.62
CA THR A 84 -0.31 -0.31 -4.53
C THR A 84 0.02 -0.67 -5.97
N GLU A 85 1.15 -1.37 -6.20
CA GLU A 85 1.56 -1.83 -7.52
C GLU A 85 0.53 -2.81 -8.09
N ARG A 86 0.05 -3.74 -7.26
CA ARG A 86 -0.98 -4.71 -7.62
C ARG A 86 -2.32 -4.03 -7.96
N PHE A 87 -2.76 -3.10 -7.12
CA PHE A 87 -3.96 -2.29 -7.37
C PHE A 87 -3.87 -1.58 -8.73
N THR A 88 -2.74 -0.88 -8.98
CA THR A 88 -2.53 -0.13 -10.22
C THR A 88 -2.52 -1.05 -11.44
N LEU A 89 -1.85 -2.20 -11.37
CA LEU A 89 -1.81 -3.17 -12.47
C LEU A 89 -3.21 -3.73 -12.77
N ASN A 90 -3.89 -4.21 -11.74
CA ASN A 90 -5.24 -4.78 -11.88
C ASN A 90 -6.21 -3.78 -12.50
N LEU A 91 -6.19 -2.53 -12.00
CA LEU A 91 -7.04 -1.48 -12.52
C LEU A 91 -6.71 -1.15 -13.99
N ALA A 92 -5.43 -1.07 -14.35
CA ALA A 92 -5.00 -0.83 -15.73
C ALA A 92 -5.45 -1.95 -16.67
N LEU A 93 -5.33 -3.22 -16.26
CA LEU A 93 -5.76 -4.37 -17.04
C LEU A 93 -7.27 -4.37 -17.25
N GLU A 94 -8.06 -4.12 -16.20
CA GLU A 94 -9.51 -4.03 -16.32
C GLU A 94 -9.94 -2.84 -17.17
N GLN A 95 -9.32 -1.66 -17.05
CA GLN A 95 -9.61 -0.52 -17.91
C GLN A 95 -9.29 -0.80 -19.38
N LYS A 96 -8.20 -1.54 -19.66
CA LYS A 96 -7.89 -2.01 -21.00
C LYS A 96 -8.96 -2.96 -21.53
N ALA A 97 -9.42 -3.90 -20.70
CA ALA A 97 -10.52 -4.82 -21.06
C ALA A 97 -11.85 -4.09 -21.27
N MET A 98 -12.02 -2.89 -20.69
CA MET A 98 -13.17 -2.00 -20.89
C MET A 98 -13.01 -1.04 -22.07
N GLY A 99 -11.94 -1.18 -22.87
CA GLY A 99 -11.70 -0.41 -24.09
C GLY A 99 -10.94 0.89 -23.91
N ASN A 100 -10.46 1.23 -22.69
CA ASN A 100 -9.57 2.37 -22.48
C ASN A 100 -8.12 2.02 -22.82
N THR A 101 -7.27 3.05 -22.99
CA THR A 101 -5.84 2.91 -23.22
C THR A 101 -5.07 3.29 -21.95
N PRO A 102 -4.69 2.32 -21.10
CA PRO A 102 -3.91 2.59 -19.90
C PRO A 102 -2.43 2.75 -20.21
N ILE A 103 -1.79 3.73 -19.58
CA ILE A 103 -0.34 3.96 -19.57
C ILE A 103 0.09 4.10 -18.12
N VAL A 104 1.18 3.46 -17.71
CA VAL A 104 1.70 3.59 -16.33
C VAL A 104 2.98 4.42 -16.34
N LEU A 105 2.95 5.60 -15.74
CA LEU A 105 4.11 6.45 -15.53
C LEU A 105 4.70 6.17 -14.15
N VAL A 106 5.92 5.63 -14.15
CA VAL A 106 6.60 5.11 -12.96
C VAL A 106 7.74 6.04 -12.57
N LEU A 107 7.68 6.59 -11.36
CA LEU A 107 8.85 7.24 -10.78
C LEU A 107 9.82 6.18 -10.27
N ASP A 108 10.82 5.86 -11.09
CA ASP A 108 11.80 4.83 -10.81
C ASP A 108 13.14 5.47 -10.44
N ALA A 109 13.34 5.66 -9.15
CA ALA A 109 14.53 6.32 -8.64
C ALA A 109 15.69 5.36 -8.29
N ASN A 110 15.47 4.03 -8.32
CA ASN A 110 16.43 3.03 -7.85
C ASN A 110 17.30 2.42 -8.96
N GLU A 111 16.87 2.53 -10.20
CA GLU A 111 17.55 1.92 -11.32
C GLU A 111 18.78 2.76 -11.77
N PRO A 112 19.80 2.14 -12.33
CA PRO A 112 20.96 2.83 -12.89
C PRO A 112 20.56 3.84 -13.98
N ALA A 113 21.34 4.91 -14.14
CA ALA A 113 21.02 5.96 -15.14
C ALA A 113 21.19 5.50 -16.57
N ASP A 114 22.04 4.52 -16.82
CA ASP A 114 22.40 3.98 -18.13
C ASP A 114 21.30 3.14 -18.80
N ILE A 115 20.28 2.72 -18.07
CA ILE A 115 19.14 2.01 -18.67
C ILE A 115 18.10 2.95 -19.30
N TYR A 116 18.16 4.26 -19.02
CA TYR A 116 17.22 5.22 -19.60
C TYR A 116 17.67 5.64 -20.98
N THR A 117 16.81 5.48 -21.98
CA THR A 117 17.12 5.70 -23.40
C THR A 117 16.80 7.11 -23.86
N ASP A 118 15.96 7.81 -23.13
CA ASP A 118 15.43 9.11 -23.50
C ASP A 118 15.66 10.15 -22.40
N SER A 119 15.58 11.44 -22.76
CA SER A 119 15.67 12.55 -21.82
C SER A 119 14.66 13.64 -22.14
N PHE A 120 14.24 14.36 -21.10
CA PHE A 120 13.48 15.59 -21.22
C PHE A 120 14.19 16.70 -20.43
N GLY A 121 14.55 17.78 -21.12
CA GLY A 121 15.42 18.81 -20.56
C GLY A 121 16.73 18.22 -20.02
N ASP A 122 17.33 18.93 -19.06
CA ASP A 122 18.62 18.50 -18.48
C ASP A 122 18.49 17.49 -17.35
N ASN A 123 17.28 17.36 -16.75
CA ASN A 123 17.14 16.73 -15.45
C ASN A 123 16.27 15.47 -15.42
N ILE A 124 15.47 15.20 -16.44
CA ILE A 124 14.61 14.02 -16.47
C ILE A 124 15.13 13.01 -17.49
N LEU A 125 15.34 11.79 -17.04
CA LEU A 125 15.62 10.63 -17.87
C LEU A 125 14.40 9.71 -17.86
N TYR A 126 14.04 9.11 -19.00
CA TYR A 126 12.93 8.17 -19.07
C TYR A 126 13.20 7.07 -20.09
N ARG A 127 12.44 5.96 -19.96
CA ARG A 127 12.45 4.81 -20.87
C ARG A 127 11.09 4.18 -20.97
N TYR A 128 10.84 3.49 -22.07
CA TYR A 128 9.64 2.70 -22.28
C TYR A 128 9.90 1.23 -21.98
N TYR A 129 8.89 0.56 -21.47
CA TYR A 129 8.84 -0.89 -21.39
C TYR A 129 7.37 -1.35 -21.36
N THR A 130 7.15 -2.65 -21.48
CA THR A 130 5.81 -3.23 -21.42
C THR A 130 5.73 -4.25 -20.29
N HIS A 131 4.63 -4.24 -19.53
CA HIS A 131 4.35 -5.25 -18.53
C HIS A 131 2.90 -5.72 -18.67
N GLU A 132 2.70 -7.04 -18.85
CA GLU A 132 1.38 -7.65 -19.13
C GLU A 132 0.58 -6.93 -20.22
N GLY A 133 1.26 -6.46 -21.24
CA GLY A 133 0.65 -5.74 -22.37
C GLY A 133 0.22 -4.30 -22.04
N ILE A 134 0.58 -3.76 -20.89
CA ILE A 134 0.41 -2.34 -20.52
C ILE A 134 1.68 -1.59 -20.85
N GLU A 135 1.56 -0.45 -21.56
CA GLU A 135 2.66 0.47 -21.78
C GLU A 135 3.09 1.13 -20.47
N CYS A 136 4.38 1.08 -20.18
CA CYS A 136 4.97 1.66 -18.98
C CYS A 136 6.08 2.64 -19.37
N ILE A 137 6.12 3.78 -18.69
CA ILE A 137 7.12 4.81 -18.86
C ILE A 137 7.83 5.00 -17.52
N ALA A 138 9.03 4.44 -17.37
CA ALA A 138 9.83 4.67 -16.17
C ALA A 138 10.64 5.96 -16.34
N PHE A 139 10.63 6.82 -15.32
CA PHE A 139 11.42 8.04 -15.32
C PHE A 139 12.12 8.27 -13.99
N ARG A 140 13.20 9.05 -14.04
CA ARG A 140 13.90 9.54 -12.86
C ARG A 140 14.28 11.01 -13.05
N HIS A 141 14.32 11.71 -11.92
CA HIS A 141 14.81 13.10 -11.88
C HIS A 141 16.25 13.13 -11.36
N LYS A 142 17.21 13.66 -12.15
CA LYS A 142 18.64 13.67 -11.81
C LYS A 142 18.98 14.43 -10.53
N LYS A 143 18.24 15.51 -10.22
CA LYS A 143 18.43 16.34 -9.02
C LYS A 143 17.74 15.77 -7.77
N ALA A 144 16.89 14.76 -7.94
CA ALA A 144 16.16 14.15 -6.86
C ALA A 144 16.83 12.82 -6.46
N PRO A 145 17.70 12.83 -5.47
CA PRO A 145 18.29 11.61 -4.98
C PRO A 145 17.23 10.73 -4.34
N LEU A 146 17.41 9.44 -4.52
CA LEU A 146 16.61 8.36 -3.97
C LEU A 146 16.17 8.62 -2.53
N GLY A 147 14.89 8.49 -2.29
CA GLY A 147 14.29 8.61 -0.97
C GLY A 147 14.02 10.04 -0.50
N LEU A 148 14.79 11.04 -0.90
CA LEU A 148 14.54 12.44 -0.55
C LEU A 148 13.40 13.04 -1.39
N TYR A 149 13.26 12.61 -2.64
CA TYR A 149 12.20 13.09 -3.52
C TYR A 149 10.80 12.71 -3.00
N TYR A 150 10.68 11.56 -2.36
CA TYR A 150 9.44 11.14 -1.71
C TYR A 150 9.04 11.97 -0.51
N LYS A 151 10.05 12.49 0.18
CA LYS A 151 9.87 13.04 1.51
C LYS A 151 9.61 14.54 1.49
N ASP A 152 10.17 15.24 0.50
CA ASP A 152 10.22 16.70 0.47
C ASP A 152 10.00 17.26 -0.95
N ILE A 153 8.91 16.83 -1.58
CA ILE A 153 8.63 17.27 -2.94
C ILE A 153 8.18 18.72 -2.96
N ASN A 154 8.91 19.49 -3.73
CA ASN A 154 8.54 20.85 -4.02
C ASN A 154 7.36 20.89 -5.00
N LEU A 155 6.28 21.58 -4.65
CA LEU A 155 5.13 21.82 -5.53
C LEU A 155 5.48 22.64 -6.77
N GLU A 156 6.57 23.38 -6.70
CA GLU A 156 7.04 24.27 -7.76
C GLU A 156 8.26 23.70 -8.50
N ASP A 157 8.38 22.35 -8.55
CA ASP A 157 9.39 21.69 -9.37
C ASP A 157 9.09 21.92 -10.84
N LYS A 158 9.84 22.87 -11.45
CA LYS A 158 9.65 23.30 -12.83
C LYS A 158 9.89 22.15 -13.82
N ASP A 159 10.94 21.35 -13.61
CA ASP A 159 11.29 20.25 -14.51
C ASP A 159 10.14 19.22 -14.54
N MET A 160 9.54 18.92 -13.37
CA MET A 160 8.42 18.00 -13.25
C MET A 160 7.14 18.56 -13.88
N LYS A 161 6.87 19.88 -13.72
CA LYS A 161 5.70 20.53 -14.35
C LYS A 161 5.81 20.52 -15.88
N GLU A 162 6.97 20.87 -16.42
CA GLU A 162 7.21 20.86 -17.86
C GLU A 162 7.17 19.44 -18.43
N PHE A 163 7.70 18.45 -17.69
CA PHE A 163 7.62 17.05 -18.07
C PHE A 163 6.17 16.55 -18.08
N ALA A 164 5.35 16.95 -17.11
CA ALA A 164 3.93 16.61 -17.10
C ALA A 164 3.23 17.09 -18.38
N ALA A 165 3.41 18.35 -18.75
CA ALA A 165 2.83 18.90 -19.98
C ALA A 165 3.34 18.20 -21.25
N PHE A 166 4.64 17.88 -21.29
CA PHE A 166 5.24 17.16 -22.41
C PHE A 166 4.70 15.75 -22.56
N ILE A 167 4.75 14.94 -21.49
CA ILE A 167 4.46 13.52 -21.58
C ILE A 167 2.95 13.25 -21.76
N THR A 168 2.09 14.05 -21.13
CA THR A 168 0.64 13.94 -21.31
C THR A 168 0.22 14.32 -22.73
N LYS A 169 0.78 15.38 -23.28
CA LYS A 169 0.54 15.79 -24.67
C LYS A 169 1.07 14.74 -25.67
N LYS A 170 2.29 14.22 -25.45
CA LYS A 170 2.92 13.21 -26.32
C LYS A 170 2.06 11.96 -26.46
N HIS A 171 1.38 11.56 -25.40
CA HIS A 171 0.55 10.34 -25.37
C HIS A 171 -0.95 10.60 -25.50
N GLY A 172 -1.38 11.83 -25.70
CA GLY A 172 -2.79 12.18 -25.84
C GLY A 172 -3.61 11.79 -24.61
N VAL A 173 -3.10 12.08 -23.41
CA VAL A 173 -3.71 11.69 -22.15
C VAL A 173 -4.99 12.49 -21.90
N ASP A 174 -6.12 11.80 -21.70
CA ASP A 174 -7.40 12.40 -21.39
C ASP A 174 -7.60 12.63 -19.89
N VAL A 175 -7.09 11.72 -19.06
CA VAL A 175 -7.19 11.79 -17.60
C VAL A 175 -5.97 11.15 -16.93
N VAL A 176 -5.55 11.74 -15.82
CA VAL A 176 -4.49 11.21 -14.98
C VAL A 176 -5.08 10.57 -13.74
N HIS A 177 -4.58 9.40 -13.33
CA HIS A 177 -4.93 8.76 -12.07
C HIS A 177 -3.67 8.52 -11.21
N ALA A 178 -3.49 9.33 -10.20
CA ALA A 178 -2.38 9.14 -9.25
C ALA A 178 -2.76 8.08 -8.21
N THR A 179 -2.23 6.88 -8.37
CA THR A 179 -2.40 5.77 -7.41
C THR A 179 -1.43 5.87 -6.22
N TYR A 180 -0.50 6.82 -6.31
CA TYR A 180 0.39 7.25 -5.23
C TYR A 180 0.72 8.75 -5.40
N PRO A 181 -0.15 9.67 -4.91
CA PRO A 181 -0.11 11.08 -5.34
C PRO A 181 1.07 11.88 -4.82
N GLN A 182 1.62 11.54 -3.64
CA GLN A 182 2.64 12.36 -2.97
C GLN A 182 3.85 12.74 -3.84
N PRO A 183 4.55 11.81 -4.51
CA PRO A 183 5.73 12.15 -5.31
C PRO A 183 5.41 12.89 -6.62
N PHE A 184 4.16 12.99 -6.98
CA PHE A 184 3.70 13.62 -8.21
C PHE A 184 3.03 14.98 -7.97
N SER A 185 3.24 15.61 -6.82
CA SER A 185 2.56 16.88 -6.48
C SER A 185 2.71 17.95 -7.55
N SER A 186 3.94 18.23 -8.02
CA SER A 186 4.17 19.20 -9.09
C SER A 186 3.58 18.77 -10.43
N PHE A 187 3.60 17.47 -10.74
CA PHE A 187 2.99 16.90 -11.94
C PHE A 187 1.46 17.10 -11.93
N LEU A 188 0.80 16.77 -10.82
CA LEU A 188 -0.66 16.89 -10.68
C LEU A 188 -1.14 18.36 -10.74
N ILE A 189 -0.37 19.25 -10.13
CA ILE A 189 -0.67 20.70 -10.22
C ILE A 189 -0.56 21.16 -11.67
N ALA A 190 0.48 20.73 -12.39
CA ALA A 190 0.62 21.05 -13.81
C ALA A 190 -0.53 20.49 -14.65
N CYS A 191 -1.00 19.28 -14.38
CA CYS A 191 -2.20 18.73 -15.04
C CYS A 191 -3.40 19.66 -14.88
N GLY A 192 -3.68 20.14 -13.66
CA GLY A 192 -4.74 21.12 -13.42
C GLY A 192 -4.52 22.46 -14.17
N GLU A 193 -3.28 22.95 -14.21
CA GLU A 193 -2.92 24.20 -14.91
C GLU A 193 -3.11 24.09 -16.45
N ILE A 194 -2.92 22.91 -17.03
CA ILE A 194 -3.10 22.67 -18.49
C ILE A 194 -4.44 22.07 -18.86
N GLY A 195 -5.37 21.92 -17.89
CA GLY A 195 -6.74 21.45 -18.12
C GLY A 195 -6.89 19.93 -18.27
N ILE A 196 -5.91 19.14 -17.85
CA ILE A 196 -6.03 17.68 -17.76
C ILE A 196 -6.60 17.31 -16.39
N PRO A 197 -7.81 16.71 -16.33
CA PRO A 197 -8.40 16.30 -15.07
C PRO A 197 -7.59 15.14 -14.45
N TYR A 198 -7.61 15.06 -13.10
CA TYR A 198 -6.98 13.94 -12.43
C TYR A 198 -7.78 13.41 -11.23
N ILE A 199 -7.57 12.13 -10.96
CA ILE A 199 -8.08 11.42 -9.79
C ILE A 199 -6.89 11.07 -8.89
N ALA A 200 -7.08 11.12 -7.58
CA ALA A 200 -6.07 10.73 -6.60
C ALA A 200 -6.59 9.58 -5.73
N THR A 201 -5.89 8.45 -5.72
CA THR A 201 -6.15 7.35 -4.77
C THR A 201 -5.03 7.32 -3.73
N CYS A 202 -5.38 7.52 -2.48
CA CYS A 202 -4.45 7.42 -1.36
C CYS A 202 -4.42 5.97 -0.85
N THR A 203 -3.55 5.15 -1.43
CA THR A 203 -3.41 3.73 -1.06
C THR A 203 -2.72 3.51 0.28
N ASP A 204 -1.99 4.52 0.77
CA ASP A 204 -1.39 4.58 2.10
C ASP A 204 -1.44 6.02 2.65
N PHE A 205 -0.75 6.28 3.74
CA PHE A 205 -0.74 7.60 4.39
C PHE A 205 0.34 8.56 3.87
N CYS A 206 0.89 8.34 2.67
CA CYS A 206 2.00 9.13 2.14
C CYS A 206 1.73 10.64 2.07
N VAL A 207 0.48 11.04 1.85
CA VAL A 207 0.11 12.47 1.78
C VAL A 207 0.14 13.14 3.15
N MET A 208 -0.11 12.41 4.24
CA MET A 208 -0.14 12.96 5.60
C MET A 208 1.10 12.60 6.42
N CYS A 209 1.61 11.38 6.30
CA CYS A 209 2.73 10.89 7.10
C CYS A 209 4.01 10.81 6.28
N HIS A 210 5.09 11.39 6.80
CA HIS A 210 6.42 11.33 6.21
C HIS A 210 6.94 9.89 6.03
N TYR A 211 6.57 8.98 6.93
CA TYR A 211 6.92 7.57 6.85
C TYR A 211 5.85 6.70 6.18
N SER A 212 4.73 7.27 5.77
CA SER A 212 3.58 6.56 5.18
C SER A 212 2.93 5.50 6.09
N THR A 213 3.38 5.35 7.32
CA THR A 213 2.97 4.26 8.23
C THR A 213 2.08 4.71 9.38
N MET A 214 2.01 6.00 9.65
CA MET A 214 1.38 6.57 10.85
C MET A 214 1.92 5.96 12.16
N VAL A 215 3.22 5.65 12.16
CA VAL A 215 3.97 5.23 13.35
C VAL A 215 5.15 6.19 13.51
N ASP A 216 5.27 6.79 14.67
CA ASP A 216 6.29 7.82 14.92
C ASP A 216 7.67 7.25 15.24
N ASN A 217 8.67 8.11 15.49
CA ASN A 217 10.05 7.68 15.78
C ASN A 217 10.19 6.92 17.09
N ASN A 218 9.22 7.02 18.00
CA ASN A 218 9.18 6.25 19.23
C ASN A 218 8.52 4.89 19.05
N GLY A 219 7.96 4.62 17.84
CA GLY A 219 7.21 3.42 17.54
C GLY A 219 5.76 3.48 18.01
N ASP A 220 5.24 4.66 18.37
CA ASP A 220 3.87 4.84 18.79
C ASP A 220 2.95 5.16 17.60
N PHE A 221 1.69 4.76 17.69
CA PHE A 221 0.70 5.06 16.68
C PHE A 221 0.36 6.56 16.65
N CYS A 222 0.22 7.10 15.44
CA CYS A 222 -0.23 8.46 15.21
C CYS A 222 -1.68 8.43 14.68
N CYS A 223 -2.53 9.32 15.20
CA CYS A 223 -3.87 9.53 14.64
C CYS A 223 -3.97 10.84 13.85
N SER A 224 -3.01 11.74 14.00
CA SER A 224 -2.94 13.03 13.31
C SER A 224 -1.50 13.53 13.27
N THR A 225 -1.22 14.42 12.33
CA THR A 225 0.04 15.16 12.26
C THR A 225 -0.01 16.45 13.11
N GLU A 226 -1.18 16.83 13.62
CA GLU A 226 -1.43 18.10 14.32
C GLU A 226 -0.97 19.30 13.46
N GLY A 227 -1.33 19.31 12.17
CA GLY A 227 -0.87 20.31 11.22
C GLY A 227 0.64 20.27 10.93
N GLY A 228 1.33 19.18 11.29
CA GLY A 228 2.77 19.00 11.18
C GLY A 228 3.54 19.24 12.48
N GLU A 229 2.90 19.77 13.53
CA GLU A 229 3.57 20.12 14.78
C GLU A 229 4.06 18.87 15.53
N ARG A 230 3.25 17.81 15.60
CA ARG A 230 3.65 16.53 16.17
C ARG A 230 4.83 15.94 15.38
N CYS A 231 4.75 15.97 14.05
CA CYS A 231 5.83 15.44 13.21
C CYS A 231 7.14 16.20 13.42
N ARG A 232 7.09 17.52 13.57
CA ARG A 232 8.26 18.35 13.87
C ARG A 232 8.91 18.00 15.21
N LYS A 233 8.10 17.67 16.22
CA LYS A 233 8.60 17.32 17.57
C LYS A 233 9.17 15.91 17.63
N VAL A 234 8.52 14.94 17.00
CA VAL A 234 8.80 13.50 17.20
C VAL A 234 9.48 12.86 15.99
N CYS A 235 9.13 13.28 14.77
CA CYS A 235 9.58 12.64 13.53
C CYS A 235 10.57 13.50 12.71
N ALA A 236 11.01 14.65 13.24
CA ALA A 236 11.94 15.52 12.53
C ALA A 236 13.24 14.77 12.18
N THR A 237 13.42 14.52 10.88
CA THR A 237 14.56 13.82 10.33
C THR A 237 15.18 14.61 9.18
N TYR A 238 16.36 14.20 8.73
CA TYR A 238 16.98 14.79 7.55
C TYR A 238 16.07 14.58 6.33
N GLY A 239 15.64 15.66 5.68
CA GLY A 239 14.83 15.62 4.45
C GLY A 239 13.38 16.05 4.60
N CYS A 240 12.83 16.19 5.81
CA CYS A 240 11.52 16.81 6.01
C CYS A 240 11.62 17.88 7.10
N ARG A 241 11.70 19.14 6.68
CA ARG A 241 11.91 20.29 7.57
C ARG A 241 10.64 21.08 7.81
N ASP A 242 9.72 21.09 6.85
CA ASP A 242 8.49 21.85 6.91
C ASP A 242 7.26 20.95 6.75
N PHE A 243 6.82 20.38 7.87
CA PHE A 243 5.65 19.51 7.90
C PHE A 243 4.35 20.29 7.68
N ALA A 244 4.29 21.58 8.04
CA ALA A 244 3.13 22.42 7.76
C ALA A 244 2.99 22.69 6.26
N GLU A 245 4.11 22.94 5.57
CA GLU A 245 4.13 23.05 4.11
C GLU A 245 3.71 21.74 3.45
N ARG A 246 4.16 20.58 3.95
CA ARG A 246 3.72 19.27 3.48
C ARG A 246 2.19 19.14 3.53
N ARG A 247 1.55 19.58 4.64
CA ARG A 247 0.10 19.59 4.77
C ARG A 247 -0.56 20.52 3.75
N ARG A 248 -0.08 21.75 3.58
CA ARG A 248 -0.61 22.68 2.57
C ARG A 248 -0.53 22.12 1.16
N ARG A 249 0.56 21.45 0.82
CA ARG A 249 0.75 20.78 -0.47
C ARG A 249 -0.25 19.64 -0.67
N ALA A 250 -0.41 18.79 0.34
CA ALA A 250 -1.38 17.71 0.28
C ALA A 250 -2.79 18.26 0.03
N ILE A 251 -3.22 19.30 0.75
CA ILE A 251 -4.52 19.93 0.54
C ILE A 251 -4.64 20.47 -0.90
N ARG A 252 -3.63 21.18 -1.41
CA ARG A 252 -3.68 21.72 -2.78
C ARG A 252 -3.83 20.63 -3.83
N VAL A 253 -3.08 19.54 -3.70
CA VAL A 253 -3.13 18.40 -4.63
C VAL A 253 -4.47 17.66 -4.53
N LEU A 254 -4.92 17.36 -3.31
CA LEU A 254 -6.15 16.61 -3.11
C LEU A 254 -7.40 17.43 -3.48
N SER A 255 -7.41 18.72 -3.17
CA SER A 255 -8.53 19.61 -3.54
C SER A 255 -8.62 19.92 -5.04
N GLY A 256 -7.52 19.75 -5.78
CA GLY A 256 -7.51 19.91 -7.23
C GLY A 256 -7.94 18.65 -7.99
N ALA A 257 -8.07 17.53 -7.30
CA ALA A 257 -8.53 16.26 -7.91
C ALA A 257 -10.05 16.27 -8.14
N GLU A 258 -10.49 15.73 -9.28
CA GLU A 258 -11.91 15.51 -9.58
C GLU A 258 -12.57 14.51 -8.61
N LEU A 259 -11.77 13.59 -8.07
CA LEU A 259 -12.17 12.61 -7.08
C LEU A 259 -10.95 12.19 -6.25
N VAL A 260 -11.12 12.14 -4.94
CA VAL A 260 -10.12 11.57 -4.03
C VAL A 260 -10.68 10.29 -3.44
N THR A 261 -10.03 9.16 -3.72
CA THR A 261 -10.45 7.86 -3.21
C THR A 261 -9.46 7.30 -2.19
N VAL A 262 -9.98 6.45 -1.33
CA VAL A 262 -9.22 5.71 -0.30
C VAL A 262 -9.74 4.27 -0.22
N PRO A 263 -8.94 3.28 0.20
CA PRO A 263 -9.34 1.88 0.11
C PRO A 263 -10.33 1.40 1.19
N SER A 264 -10.61 2.21 2.22
CA SER A 264 -11.43 1.80 3.36
C SER A 264 -12.06 3.00 4.10
N GLU A 265 -13.09 2.73 4.88
CA GLU A 265 -13.71 3.72 5.78
C GLU A 265 -12.72 4.19 6.86
N PHE A 266 -11.86 3.29 7.35
CA PHE A 266 -10.81 3.64 8.29
C PHE A 266 -9.89 4.73 7.74
N VAL A 267 -9.39 4.56 6.50
CA VAL A 267 -8.50 5.54 5.87
C VAL A 267 -9.25 6.84 5.60
N ALA A 268 -10.51 6.78 5.17
CA ALA A 268 -11.34 7.97 4.98
C ALA A 268 -11.51 8.78 6.26
N ASN A 269 -11.80 8.12 7.37
CA ASN A 269 -11.94 8.77 8.68
C ASN A 269 -10.61 9.40 9.13
N MET A 270 -9.49 8.69 9.01
CA MET A 270 -8.19 9.19 9.43
C MET A 270 -7.74 10.37 8.57
N MET A 271 -7.84 10.28 7.24
CA MET A 271 -7.47 11.37 6.35
C MET A 271 -8.43 12.55 6.43
N GLY A 272 -9.73 12.29 6.58
CA GLY A 272 -10.73 13.35 6.74
C GLY A 272 -10.57 14.14 8.03
N SER A 273 -10.10 13.52 9.11
CA SER A 273 -9.77 14.25 10.34
C SER A 273 -8.57 15.18 10.18
N GLU A 274 -7.60 14.82 9.34
CA GLU A 274 -6.42 15.63 9.03
C GLU A 274 -6.72 16.71 7.97
N TYR A 275 -7.57 16.39 6.99
CA TYR A 275 -7.92 17.23 5.84
C TYR A 275 -9.44 17.46 5.74
N PRO A 276 -10.07 18.17 6.68
CA PRO A 276 -11.52 18.38 6.66
C PRO A 276 -12.01 19.17 5.44
N GLU A 277 -11.11 19.85 4.74
CA GLU A 277 -11.38 20.59 3.50
C GLU A 277 -11.60 19.64 2.31
N VAL A 278 -11.04 18.43 2.35
CA VAL A 278 -11.05 17.45 1.25
C VAL A 278 -12.21 16.48 1.44
N ALA A 279 -12.91 16.19 0.34
CA ALA A 279 -13.92 15.14 0.33
C ALA A 279 -13.30 13.81 -0.13
N PHE A 280 -13.52 12.76 0.65
CA PHE A 280 -13.00 11.41 0.39
C PHE A 280 -14.13 10.45 0.01
N VAL A 281 -13.79 9.47 -0.83
CA VAL A 281 -14.69 8.38 -1.22
C VAL A 281 -14.00 7.05 -0.95
N PRO A 282 -14.50 6.24 -0.03
CA PRO A 282 -14.05 4.86 0.13
C PRO A 282 -14.42 4.04 -1.11
N VAL A 283 -13.41 3.48 -1.77
CA VAL A 283 -13.54 2.52 -2.86
C VAL A 283 -12.69 1.31 -2.50
N ALA A 284 -13.34 0.25 -2.06
CA ALA A 284 -12.67 -0.99 -1.69
C ALA A 284 -11.93 -1.57 -2.90
N HIS A 285 -10.70 -2.01 -2.71
CA HIS A 285 -9.94 -2.66 -3.77
C HIS A 285 -10.59 -3.98 -4.18
N GLY A 286 -10.61 -4.23 -5.48
CA GLY A 286 -11.16 -5.45 -6.04
C GLY A 286 -10.30 -6.68 -5.73
N ILE A 287 -10.97 -7.79 -5.49
CA ILE A 287 -10.35 -9.10 -5.29
C ILE A 287 -10.56 -9.96 -6.55
N SER A 288 -9.52 -10.68 -6.95
CA SER A 288 -9.60 -11.60 -8.09
C SER A 288 -10.58 -12.74 -7.83
N THR A 289 -11.36 -13.10 -8.86
CA THR A 289 -12.27 -14.27 -8.82
C THR A 289 -11.55 -15.61 -8.69
N ALA A 290 -10.23 -15.62 -8.83
CA ALA A 290 -9.40 -16.80 -8.53
C ALA A 290 -9.48 -17.21 -7.04
N PHE A 291 -9.79 -16.26 -6.13
CA PHE A 291 -10.05 -16.55 -4.72
C PHE A 291 -11.52 -16.90 -4.51
N SER A 292 -11.88 -18.13 -4.85
CA SER A 292 -13.25 -18.63 -4.74
C SER A 292 -13.46 -19.43 -3.46
N TYR A 293 -14.67 -19.34 -2.91
CA TYR A 293 -15.06 -20.06 -1.71
C TYR A 293 -14.91 -21.57 -1.87
N ARG A 294 -14.37 -22.21 -0.86
CA ARG A 294 -14.32 -23.67 -0.69
C ARG A 294 -14.82 -24.04 0.69
N GLU A 295 -15.79 -24.94 0.72
CA GLU A 295 -16.30 -25.48 1.97
C GLU A 295 -15.19 -26.20 2.74
N ARG A 296 -15.21 -26.05 4.06
CA ARG A 296 -14.29 -26.72 4.99
C ARG A 296 -15.07 -27.50 6.03
N ALA A 297 -14.41 -28.50 6.58
CA ALA A 297 -14.96 -29.32 7.65
C ALA A 297 -13.89 -29.63 8.70
N GLY A 298 -14.32 -29.97 9.89
CA GLY A 298 -13.43 -30.32 11.00
C GLY A 298 -12.94 -29.09 11.77
N ARG A 299 -11.78 -29.23 12.41
CA ARG A 299 -11.17 -28.19 13.25
C ARG A 299 -10.00 -27.52 12.52
N VAL A 300 -9.67 -26.30 12.91
CA VAL A 300 -8.50 -25.57 12.41
C VAL A 300 -7.22 -26.28 12.83
N LYS A 301 -6.43 -26.71 11.86
CA LYS A 301 -5.11 -27.36 12.04
C LYS A 301 -4.01 -26.63 11.29
N LYS A 302 -4.31 -26.14 10.09
CA LYS A 302 -3.33 -25.47 9.22
C LYS A 302 -3.50 -23.98 9.29
N PHE A 303 -2.56 -23.31 9.97
CA PHE A 303 -2.43 -21.88 10.03
C PHE A 303 -1.46 -21.39 8.93
N VAL A 304 -1.78 -20.25 8.32
CA VAL A 304 -0.95 -19.65 7.25
C VAL A 304 -0.74 -18.17 7.53
N TYR A 305 0.46 -17.71 7.28
CA TYR A 305 0.81 -16.30 7.13
C TYR A 305 1.32 -16.09 5.70
N ALA A 306 0.93 -14.97 5.08
CA ALA A 306 1.47 -14.55 3.80
C ALA A 306 1.74 -13.04 3.78
N GLY A 307 2.92 -12.66 3.31
CA GLY A 307 3.31 -11.25 3.19
C GLY A 307 4.79 -10.99 3.42
N THR A 308 5.18 -9.71 3.36
CA THR A 308 6.55 -9.31 3.62
C THR A 308 6.96 -9.66 5.06
N LEU A 309 8.11 -10.29 5.22
CA LEU A 309 8.66 -10.63 6.54
C LEU A 309 9.37 -9.40 7.11
N SER A 310 8.64 -8.66 7.95
CA SER A 310 9.16 -7.46 8.63
C SER A 310 8.60 -7.34 10.04
N ALA A 311 9.27 -6.57 10.89
CA ALA A 311 8.83 -6.36 12.27
C ALA A 311 7.43 -5.73 12.34
N LEU A 312 7.10 -4.80 11.43
CA LEU A 312 5.78 -4.17 11.34
C LEU A 312 4.65 -5.15 11.02
N LYS A 313 4.96 -6.25 10.35
CA LYS A 313 3.99 -7.30 10.02
C LYS A 313 3.80 -8.32 11.15
N GLY A 314 4.53 -8.22 12.25
CA GLY A 314 4.31 -8.98 13.47
C GLY A 314 4.63 -10.48 13.40
N VAL A 315 5.38 -10.95 12.38
CA VAL A 315 5.64 -12.38 12.18
C VAL A 315 6.36 -13.04 13.36
N HIS A 316 7.28 -12.29 14.00
CA HIS A 316 7.95 -12.77 15.22
C HIS A 316 6.98 -12.99 16.38
N LEU A 317 5.97 -12.12 16.52
CA LEU A 317 4.92 -12.25 17.52
C LEU A 317 4.06 -13.50 17.25
N LEU A 318 3.75 -13.74 15.96
CA LEU A 318 3.01 -14.93 15.53
C LEU A 318 3.75 -16.22 15.86
N ILE A 319 5.05 -16.31 15.53
CA ILE A 319 5.86 -17.50 15.82
C ILE A 319 5.92 -17.75 17.33
N ASP A 320 6.19 -16.70 18.12
CA ASP A 320 6.27 -16.80 19.57
C ASP A 320 4.94 -17.30 20.19
N ALA A 321 3.81 -16.75 19.75
CA ALA A 321 2.50 -17.20 20.20
C ALA A 321 2.16 -18.63 19.72
N PHE A 322 2.51 -18.98 18.46
CA PHE A 322 2.22 -20.31 17.92
C PHE A 322 3.03 -21.41 18.59
N ASN A 323 4.28 -21.15 19.00
CA ASN A 323 5.12 -22.13 19.68
C ASN A 323 4.51 -22.62 21.01
N THR A 324 3.70 -21.78 21.69
CA THR A 324 3.02 -22.14 22.92
C THR A 324 1.62 -22.72 22.72
N LEU A 325 1.12 -22.68 21.49
CA LEU A 325 -0.20 -23.21 21.17
C LEU A 325 -0.22 -24.74 21.26
N GLU A 326 -1.11 -25.31 22.05
CA GLU A 326 -1.31 -26.75 22.18
C GLU A 326 -2.28 -27.28 21.11
N GLY A 327 -2.13 -28.53 20.73
CA GLY A 327 -3.01 -29.21 19.79
C GLY A 327 -2.27 -30.21 18.88
N ASP A 328 -2.90 -31.34 18.63
CA ASP A 328 -2.36 -32.39 17.79
C ASP A 328 -2.49 -32.08 16.31
N GLY A 329 -1.40 -32.23 15.58
CA GLY A 329 -1.37 -32.06 14.13
C GLY A 329 -1.53 -30.61 13.64
N ILE A 330 -1.38 -29.61 14.50
CA ILE A 330 -1.37 -28.20 14.09
C ILE A 330 -0.04 -27.80 13.45
N SER A 331 -0.11 -26.94 12.45
CA SER A 331 1.06 -26.42 11.74
C SER A 331 0.89 -24.96 11.36
N LEU A 332 2.01 -24.24 11.25
CA LEU A 332 2.07 -22.87 10.76
C LEU A 332 3.00 -22.80 9.53
N GLU A 333 2.46 -22.39 8.40
CA GLU A 333 3.23 -22.10 7.19
C GLU A 333 3.36 -20.58 6.98
N ILE A 334 4.58 -20.10 6.79
CA ILE A 334 4.90 -18.68 6.63
C ILE A 334 5.45 -18.45 5.22
N TYR A 335 4.67 -17.77 4.39
CA TYR A 335 5.01 -17.42 3.01
C TYR A 335 5.45 -15.96 2.91
N GLY A 336 6.59 -15.72 2.27
CA GLY A 336 7.13 -14.39 2.04
C GLY A 336 8.64 -14.33 2.19
N ASP A 337 9.19 -13.14 1.96
CA ASP A 337 10.59 -12.82 2.19
C ASP A 337 10.73 -11.44 2.87
N GLY A 338 11.96 -11.08 3.22
CA GLY A 338 12.26 -9.84 3.90
C GLY A 338 13.75 -9.62 4.10
N ASP A 339 14.10 -8.73 5.02
CA ASP A 339 15.50 -8.51 5.40
C ASP A 339 16.15 -9.81 5.92
N GLU A 340 17.33 -10.14 5.42
CA GLU A 340 18.03 -11.40 5.72
C GLU A 340 18.26 -11.60 7.23
N ASN A 341 18.56 -10.53 7.99
CA ASN A 341 18.78 -10.64 9.43
C ASN A 341 17.46 -10.94 10.15
N TYR A 342 16.37 -10.29 9.70
CA TYR A 342 15.06 -10.55 10.28
C TYR A 342 14.57 -11.97 9.96
N VAL A 343 14.73 -12.43 8.72
CA VAL A 343 14.41 -13.81 8.32
C VAL A 343 15.24 -14.83 9.11
N SER A 344 16.54 -14.57 9.32
CA SER A 344 17.41 -15.44 10.13
C SER A 344 16.93 -15.51 11.58
N ARG A 345 16.50 -14.38 12.15
CA ARG A 345 15.86 -14.34 13.48
C ARG A 345 14.59 -15.17 13.51
N LEU A 346 13.69 -15.03 12.54
CA LEU A 346 12.46 -15.82 12.47
C LEU A 346 12.76 -17.33 12.41
N LYS A 347 13.75 -17.74 11.63
CA LYS A 347 14.20 -19.13 11.55
C LYS A 347 14.69 -19.65 12.91
N SER A 348 15.43 -18.84 13.67
CA SER A 348 15.89 -19.24 15.02
C SER A 348 14.78 -19.32 16.07
N MET A 349 13.63 -18.68 15.83
CA MET A 349 12.45 -18.73 16.70
C MET A 349 11.50 -19.89 16.35
N ALA A 350 11.57 -20.39 15.12
CA ALA A 350 10.65 -21.41 14.61
C ALA A 350 10.85 -22.75 15.32
N GLY A 351 9.78 -23.26 15.93
CA GLY A 351 9.72 -24.65 16.43
C GLY A 351 9.38 -25.63 15.29
N ASP A 352 9.37 -26.92 15.59
CA ASP A 352 9.20 -28.01 14.60
C ASP A 352 7.89 -27.91 13.79
N ARG A 353 6.86 -27.27 14.33
CA ARG A 353 5.53 -27.09 13.71
C ARG A 353 5.44 -25.83 12.86
N VAL A 354 6.49 -25.00 12.79
CA VAL A 354 6.54 -23.75 12.05
C VAL A 354 7.47 -23.90 10.84
N LYS A 355 6.95 -23.64 9.64
CA LYS A 355 7.70 -23.73 8.39
C LYS A 355 7.77 -22.40 7.67
N LEU A 356 8.99 -21.89 7.43
CA LEU A 356 9.20 -20.73 6.56
C LEU A 356 9.35 -21.24 5.12
N MET A 357 8.32 -20.97 4.31
CA MET A 357 8.18 -21.49 2.93
C MET A 357 8.90 -20.64 1.88
N GLY A 358 9.35 -19.43 2.26
CA GLY A 358 9.91 -18.45 1.32
C GLY A 358 8.86 -17.72 0.49
N ALA A 359 9.33 -16.87 -0.43
CA ALA A 359 8.45 -16.16 -1.36
C ALA A 359 7.86 -17.12 -2.40
N VAL A 360 6.60 -16.90 -2.72
CA VAL A 360 5.88 -17.61 -3.78
C VAL A 360 5.27 -16.63 -4.77
N SER A 361 5.01 -17.08 -5.99
CA SER A 361 4.33 -16.25 -6.98
C SER A 361 2.85 -16.06 -6.63
N GLY A 362 2.30 -14.89 -7.00
CA GLY A 362 0.93 -14.50 -6.64
C GLY A 362 -0.15 -15.42 -7.17
N ASP A 363 0.08 -16.08 -8.31
CA ASP A 363 -0.81 -17.07 -8.93
C ASP A 363 -1.01 -18.34 -8.09
N ARG A 364 -0.08 -18.65 -7.19
CA ARG A 364 -0.21 -19.77 -6.25
C ARG A 364 -1.00 -19.45 -4.99
N MET A 365 -1.23 -18.15 -4.70
CA MET A 365 -1.90 -17.74 -3.46
C MET A 365 -3.34 -18.27 -3.34
N PRO A 366 -4.16 -18.34 -4.40
CA PRO A 366 -5.50 -18.93 -4.30
C PRO A 366 -5.49 -20.38 -3.78
N GLU A 367 -4.55 -21.20 -4.23
CA GLU A 367 -4.41 -22.58 -3.77
C GLU A 367 -3.92 -22.66 -2.32
N ILE A 368 -2.96 -21.79 -1.95
CA ILE A 368 -2.41 -21.72 -0.59
C ILE A 368 -3.51 -21.37 0.40
N TYR A 369 -4.30 -20.32 0.12
CA TYR A 369 -5.41 -19.94 1.01
C TYR A 369 -6.54 -20.98 1.00
N ALA A 370 -6.84 -21.56 -0.15
CA ALA A 370 -7.83 -22.63 -0.24
C ALA A 370 -7.43 -23.89 0.56
N GLY A 371 -6.13 -24.14 0.73
CA GLY A 371 -5.59 -25.23 1.55
C GLY A 371 -5.31 -24.86 3.02
N ALA A 372 -5.57 -23.61 3.43
CA ALA A 372 -5.41 -23.14 4.80
C ALA A 372 -6.74 -23.25 5.55
N ASP A 373 -6.72 -23.64 6.82
CA ASP A 373 -7.91 -23.54 7.67
C ASP A 373 -8.05 -22.12 8.23
N CYS A 374 -6.91 -21.50 8.55
CA CYS A 374 -6.85 -20.17 9.16
C CYS A 374 -5.70 -19.36 8.58
N VAL A 375 -5.96 -18.10 8.22
CA VAL A 375 -4.93 -17.15 7.78
C VAL A 375 -4.80 -16.05 8.82
N ILE A 376 -3.55 -15.77 9.24
CA ILE A 376 -3.26 -14.84 10.33
C ILE A 376 -2.54 -13.60 9.77
N VAL A 377 -3.05 -12.42 10.15
CA VAL A 377 -2.48 -11.11 9.81
C VAL A 377 -2.14 -10.35 11.10
N PRO A 378 -0.96 -10.60 11.70
CA PRO A 378 -0.57 -10.03 12.98
C PRO A 378 0.10 -8.65 12.85
N SER A 379 -0.36 -7.83 11.91
CA SER A 379 0.23 -6.53 11.62
C SER A 379 0.23 -5.61 12.83
N MET A 380 1.37 -4.94 13.04
CA MET A 380 1.63 -4.01 14.14
C MET A 380 1.64 -2.56 13.64
N TRP A 381 0.92 -2.27 12.56
CA TRP A 381 0.75 -0.97 11.95
C TRP A 381 -0.64 -0.85 11.31
N TYR A 382 -1.04 0.37 10.93
CA TYR A 382 -2.32 0.58 10.26
C TYR A 382 -2.31 0.02 8.84
N GLU A 383 -2.95 -1.13 8.64
CA GLU A 383 -3.25 -1.64 7.31
C GLU A 383 -4.35 -0.77 6.69
N THR A 384 -4.14 -0.33 5.46
CA THR A 384 -5.11 0.54 4.76
C THR A 384 -6.23 -0.24 4.08
N TYR A 385 -5.97 -1.53 3.75
CA TYR A 385 -6.94 -2.45 3.16
C TYR A 385 -6.68 -3.90 3.58
N ASN A 386 -5.49 -4.40 3.33
CA ASN A 386 -5.02 -5.77 3.50
C ASN A 386 -5.73 -6.79 2.59
N PHE A 387 -5.13 -7.02 1.42
CA PHE A 387 -5.59 -8.02 0.45
C PHE A 387 -5.58 -9.43 1.02
N VAL A 388 -4.51 -9.81 1.73
CA VAL A 388 -4.30 -11.17 2.26
C VAL A 388 -5.49 -11.65 3.09
N LEU A 389 -5.95 -10.82 4.03
CA LEU A 389 -7.08 -11.14 4.90
C LEU A 389 -8.37 -11.36 4.10
N ARG A 390 -8.66 -10.47 3.16
CA ARG A 390 -9.89 -10.53 2.35
C ARG A 390 -9.88 -11.69 1.36
N GLU A 391 -8.75 -11.95 0.72
CA GLU A 391 -8.55 -13.11 -0.16
C GLU A 391 -8.73 -14.43 0.59
N ALA A 392 -8.14 -14.53 1.78
CA ALA A 392 -8.28 -15.71 2.63
C ALA A 392 -9.75 -15.96 3.03
N ILE A 393 -10.44 -14.93 3.51
CA ILE A 393 -11.87 -15.02 3.87
C ILE A 393 -12.71 -15.41 2.65
N MET A 394 -12.45 -14.86 1.47
CA MET A 394 -13.15 -15.26 0.25
C MET A 394 -12.98 -16.75 -0.09
N THR A 395 -11.82 -17.33 0.22
CA THR A 395 -11.62 -18.78 0.00
C THR A 395 -12.27 -19.64 1.08
N GLY A 396 -12.88 -19.06 2.11
CA GLY A 396 -13.46 -19.75 3.24
C GLY A 396 -12.47 -20.04 4.38
N ALA A 397 -11.24 -19.55 4.33
CA ALA A 397 -10.33 -19.63 5.47
C ALA A 397 -10.77 -18.69 6.60
N LEU A 398 -10.65 -19.13 7.83
CA LEU A 398 -10.90 -18.28 8.98
C LEU A 398 -9.84 -17.18 9.05
N GLY A 399 -10.25 -15.91 9.13
CA GLY A 399 -9.35 -14.77 9.20
C GLY A 399 -9.01 -14.40 10.64
N LEU A 400 -7.74 -14.47 11.07
CA LEU A 400 -7.31 -13.89 12.33
C LEU A 400 -6.52 -12.60 12.04
N ALA A 401 -6.95 -11.48 12.59
CA ALA A 401 -6.31 -10.22 12.31
C ALA A 401 -6.14 -9.34 13.56
N SER A 402 -5.08 -8.56 13.61
CA SER A 402 -4.96 -7.50 14.61
C SER A 402 -6.11 -6.51 14.47
N ASP A 403 -6.70 -6.09 15.58
CA ASP A 403 -7.75 -5.07 15.64
C ASP A 403 -7.15 -3.67 15.39
N ILE A 404 -6.73 -3.42 14.14
CA ILE A 404 -6.04 -2.19 13.75
C ILE A 404 -6.25 -1.88 12.27
N GLY A 405 -6.35 -0.59 11.94
CA GLY A 405 -6.49 -0.15 10.56
C GLY A 405 -7.82 -0.59 9.95
N ALA A 406 -7.78 -1.00 8.69
CA ALA A 406 -8.94 -1.47 7.94
C ALA A 406 -9.19 -2.98 8.07
N MET A 407 -8.46 -3.70 8.93
CA MET A 407 -8.66 -5.14 9.11
C MET A 407 -10.01 -5.48 9.77
N PRO A 408 -10.47 -4.74 10.80
CA PRO A 408 -11.81 -4.98 11.37
C PRO A 408 -12.94 -4.86 10.36
N GLU A 409 -12.78 -4.08 9.30
CA GLU A 409 -13.80 -3.97 8.24
C GLU A 409 -13.99 -5.27 7.43
N ALA A 410 -13.08 -6.23 7.54
CA ALA A 410 -13.15 -7.50 6.82
C ALA A 410 -13.63 -8.68 7.69
N VAL A 411 -13.58 -8.55 9.01
CA VAL A 411 -13.87 -9.64 9.96
C VAL A 411 -15.23 -9.45 10.57
N ASP A 412 -16.09 -10.45 10.39
CA ASP A 412 -17.33 -10.62 11.13
C ASP A 412 -17.03 -11.60 12.26
N GLU A 413 -16.89 -11.06 13.49
CA GLU A 413 -16.37 -11.75 14.68
C GLU A 413 -17.17 -13.01 15.01
N GLY A 414 -16.50 -14.16 15.03
CA GLY A 414 -17.12 -15.46 15.26
C GLY A 414 -17.85 -16.08 14.07
N GLU A 415 -17.88 -15.40 12.91
CA GLU A 415 -18.52 -15.89 11.69
C GLU A 415 -17.50 -16.27 10.61
N ASN A 416 -16.57 -15.35 10.29
CA ASN A 416 -15.51 -15.58 9.31
C ASN A 416 -14.10 -15.36 9.88
N GLY A 417 -13.99 -14.98 11.15
CA GLY A 417 -12.72 -14.72 11.78
C GLY A 417 -12.79 -14.20 13.21
N TYR A 418 -11.63 -13.83 13.72
CA TYR A 418 -11.46 -13.24 15.04
C TYR A 418 -10.46 -12.10 15.00
N LEU A 419 -10.72 -11.07 15.82
CA LEU A 419 -9.80 -9.95 16.04
C LEU A 419 -9.03 -10.16 17.34
N PHE A 420 -7.82 -9.62 17.39
CA PHE A 420 -6.99 -9.62 18.61
C PHE A 420 -6.26 -8.27 18.74
N ALA A 421 -5.92 -7.90 19.97
CA ALA A 421 -5.24 -6.64 20.25
C ALA A 421 -3.86 -6.58 19.56
N PRO A 422 -3.56 -5.50 18.82
CA PRO A 422 -2.28 -5.37 18.10
C PRO A 422 -1.11 -5.36 19.07
N SER A 423 0.00 -6.00 18.68
CA SER A 423 1.20 -6.13 19.51
C SER A 423 1.00 -6.84 20.86
N ASP A 424 -0.09 -7.58 21.02
CA ASP A 424 -0.39 -8.36 22.23
C ASP A 424 -0.34 -9.87 21.94
N ARG A 425 0.74 -10.51 22.42
CA ARG A 425 0.97 -11.95 22.25
C ARG A 425 -0.14 -12.79 22.89
N ALA A 426 -0.58 -12.42 24.11
CA ALA A 426 -1.58 -13.19 24.81
C ALA A 426 -2.95 -13.10 24.13
N SER A 427 -3.30 -11.94 23.61
CA SER A 427 -4.51 -11.74 22.80
C SER A 427 -4.47 -12.56 21.51
N LEU A 428 -3.33 -12.60 20.80
CA LEU A 428 -3.15 -13.44 19.61
C LEU A 428 -3.27 -14.93 19.95
N GLU A 429 -2.65 -15.39 21.03
CA GLU A 429 -2.75 -16.78 21.50
C GLU A 429 -4.21 -17.16 21.81
N ALA A 430 -4.93 -16.30 22.52
CA ALA A 430 -6.35 -16.51 22.80
C ALA A 430 -7.20 -16.59 21.53
N ALA A 431 -6.94 -15.73 20.53
CA ALA A 431 -7.61 -15.78 19.23
C ALA A 431 -7.31 -17.08 18.47
N MET A 432 -6.06 -17.56 18.49
CA MET A 432 -5.71 -18.85 17.89
C MET A 432 -6.41 -20.03 18.57
N LYS A 433 -6.54 -20.03 19.90
CA LYS A 433 -7.30 -21.04 20.65
C LYS A 433 -8.79 -21.03 20.25
N ARG A 434 -9.39 -19.84 20.17
CA ARG A 434 -10.77 -19.70 19.67
C ARG A 434 -10.92 -20.25 18.25
N ALA A 435 -9.93 -19.99 17.38
CA ALA A 435 -9.92 -20.53 16.02
C ALA A 435 -9.84 -22.06 16.00
N GLN A 436 -9.05 -22.71 16.87
CA GLN A 436 -8.99 -24.17 16.97
C GLN A 436 -10.33 -24.79 17.36
N ASP A 437 -11.12 -24.10 18.18
CA ASP A 437 -12.44 -24.56 18.61
C ASP A 437 -13.55 -24.22 17.62
N PHE A 438 -13.25 -23.45 16.55
CA PHE A 438 -14.22 -23.02 15.56
C PHE A 438 -14.79 -24.21 14.78
N ASN A 439 -16.12 -24.23 14.64
CA ASN A 439 -16.82 -25.18 13.79
C ASN A 439 -17.12 -24.56 12.43
N PHE A 440 -16.55 -25.12 11.36
CA PHE A 440 -16.77 -24.59 10.00
C PHE A 440 -18.21 -24.67 9.51
N GLN A 441 -19.10 -25.40 10.18
CA GLN A 441 -20.55 -25.34 9.90
C GLN A 441 -21.15 -23.97 10.23
N ASP A 442 -20.51 -23.22 11.13
CA ASP A 442 -20.93 -21.88 11.54
C ASP A 442 -20.28 -20.77 10.66
N TYR A 443 -19.39 -21.16 9.73
CA TYR A 443 -18.70 -20.22 8.86
C TYR A 443 -19.68 -19.52 7.92
N LYS A 444 -19.65 -18.17 7.93
CA LYS A 444 -20.43 -17.37 6.98
C LYS A 444 -19.53 -16.77 5.93
N PRO A 445 -19.67 -17.21 4.67
CA PRO A 445 -18.89 -16.62 3.57
C PRO A 445 -19.14 -15.12 3.44
N ARG A 446 -18.05 -14.37 3.23
CA ARG A 446 -18.11 -12.95 2.93
C ARG A 446 -17.52 -12.69 1.55
N SER A 447 -18.23 -11.94 0.73
CA SER A 447 -17.75 -11.48 -0.57
C SER A 447 -17.21 -10.05 -0.48
N PHE A 448 -16.21 -9.75 -1.30
CA PHE A 448 -15.68 -8.42 -1.50
C PHE A 448 -15.83 -8.05 -2.99
N PRO A 449 -15.79 -6.76 -3.35
CA PRO A 449 -15.88 -6.33 -4.75
C PRO A 449 -14.87 -7.06 -5.63
N SER A 450 -15.27 -7.42 -6.84
CA SER A 450 -14.36 -7.97 -7.84
C SER A 450 -13.47 -6.87 -8.42
N LEU A 451 -12.38 -7.27 -9.13
CA LEU A 451 -11.55 -6.33 -9.89
C LEU A 451 -12.41 -5.53 -10.89
N ARG A 452 -13.38 -6.17 -11.49
CA ARG A 452 -14.32 -5.54 -12.43
C ARG A 452 -15.22 -4.52 -11.77
N ASP A 453 -15.75 -4.82 -10.57
CA ASP A 453 -16.61 -3.88 -9.82
C ASP A 453 -15.83 -2.61 -9.46
N GLU A 454 -14.60 -2.74 -8.94
CA GLU A 454 -13.73 -1.60 -8.68
C GLU A 454 -13.43 -0.81 -9.95
N ALA A 455 -13.07 -1.49 -11.05
CA ALA A 455 -12.76 -0.85 -12.32
C ALA A 455 -13.93 -0.08 -12.92
N ARG A 456 -15.18 -0.54 -12.73
CA ARG A 456 -16.39 0.15 -13.15
C ARG A 456 -16.60 1.49 -12.44
N VAL A 457 -16.27 1.55 -11.16
CA VAL A 457 -16.31 2.82 -10.40
C VAL A 457 -15.36 3.83 -11.02
N TYR A 458 -14.11 3.43 -11.27
CA TYR A 458 -13.13 4.31 -11.89
C TYR A 458 -13.42 4.62 -13.34
N PHE A 459 -13.97 3.68 -14.09
CA PHE A 459 -14.44 3.93 -15.46
C PHE A 459 -15.45 5.06 -15.50
N ALA A 460 -16.45 5.03 -14.60
CA ALA A 460 -17.45 6.09 -14.49
C ALA A 460 -16.81 7.42 -14.03
N ALA A 461 -15.85 7.36 -13.10
CA ALA A 461 -15.13 8.53 -12.62
C ALA A 461 -14.32 9.22 -13.74
N TYR A 462 -13.60 8.46 -14.57
CA TYR A 462 -12.83 9.01 -15.70
C TYR A 462 -13.76 9.69 -16.71
N ARG A 463 -14.90 9.05 -17.03
CA ARG A 463 -15.91 9.62 -17.93
C ARG A 463 -16.49 10.92 -17.40
N ARG A 464 -16.79 10.97 -16.10
CA ARG A 464 -17.29 12.18 -15.46
C ARG A 464 -16.24 13.30 -15.53
N ALA A 465 -14.97 13.00 -15.21
CA ALA A 465 -13.88 13.96 -15.21
C ALA A 465 -13.63 14.59 -16.60
N CYS A 466 -13.74 13.79 -17.67
CA CYS A 466 -13.49 14.25 -19.05
C CYS A 466 -14.67 14.97 -19.70
N ARG A 467 -15.85 15.03 -19.07
CA ARG A 467 -17.07 15.65 -19.66
C ARG A 467 -17.22 17.15 -19.41
N LYS A 468 -16.29 17.80 -18.73
CA LYS A 468 -16.33 19.24 -18.40
C LYS A 468 -15.97 20.14 -19.59
#